data_f7dd14812e3261df2e192919dd3fd29b
#
_entry.id   f7dd14812e3261df2e192919dd3fd29b
#
_cell.length_a   1.000
_cell.length_b   1.000
_cell.length_c   1.000
_cell.angle_alpha   90.00
_cell.angle_beta   90.00
_cell.angle_gamma   90.00
#
_symmetry.space_group_name_H-M   'P 1'
#
loop_
_entity.id
_entity.type
_entity.pdbx_description
1 polymer ?
#
loop_
_entity_poly.entity_id
_entity_poly.type
_entity_poly.pdbx_seq_one_letter_code
_entity_poly.pdbx_strand_id
1 'polypeptide(L)'
;MPTSFAGEFMTAQNEKVDFSKFGKNFQEKLVHIMFRDRLFCDQMREVIDLNFLENAYTRVFVEKMFDYKDKFQSHPSEATVATILRSDLDNENEATQKQVREYFARIVADKEVEDADFVKTTALDFCKKQKLKEAIIKSAKLLQKSASYDEIKNVVDSALRLGSDNNFGYDYEKDFDKRFEHHSRKAISTGWSEIDEITQGGLGRGEMGVVIAGTGGGKSFSLVHIGANAILSGKTVVHYTLELSDVSVGKRYDSCITGIELNELTKNKLKVFDTLKEVVKGKLIIKEYPTRTASVLTLRNHLMKLKNSGNDPDVIIVDYGDLLVTKNGSGQKWIDMETIYEELRGLAQEFQCPIWTASQVNRSASESEVITMDGIASAFSKCFVADFICSMARNSSARNGNSARMYIAKNRNGPDGGIFPMYIDLSRAKLEVLPKATETVDSVREESAKRQADSLKEKYKKFKKSMDMDDDDEE
;
A
#
# COMPACT_ATOMS: atom_id res chain seq x y z
N MET A 1 47.96 1.04 -2.88
CA MET A 1 47.81 -0.03 -1.89
C MET A 1 46.46 0.18 -1.20
N PRO A 2 45.47 -0.69 -1.38
CA PRO A 2 44.24 -0.62 -0.61
C PRO A 2 44.43 -1.50 0.61
N THR A 3 44.62 -0.90 1.77
CA THR A 3 44.67 -1.57 3.07
C THR A 3 43.29 -2.06 3.45
N SER A 4 43.24 -3.29 3.66
CA SER A 4 42.22 -4.26 3.94
C SER A 4 41.19 -3.80 5.00
N PHE A 5 40.04 -3.34 4.55
CA PHE A 5 38.80 -3.26 5.36
C PHE A 5 38.38 -4.66 5.88
N ALA A 6 38.79 -5.74 5.23
CA ALA A 6 38.50 -7.11 5.65
C ALA A 6 39.30 -7.56 6.89
N GLY A 7 40.44 -6.97 7.17
CA GLY A 7 41.31 -7.35 8.31
C GLY A 7 40.75 -6.85 9.64
N GLU A 8 40.18 -5.67 9.71
CA GLU A 8 39.62 -5.13 10.94
C GLU A 8 38.30 -5.81 11.37
N PHE A 9 37.50 -6.33 10.41
CA PHE A 9 36.29 -7.11 10.72
C PHE A 9 36.58 -8.51 11.25
N MET A 10 37.72 -9.11 10.91
CA MET A 10 38.10 -10.45 11.39
C MET A 10 38.71 -10.43 12.81
N THR A 11 39.25 -9.34 13.27
CA THR A 11 39.79 -9.22 14.64
C THR A 11 38.71 -8.98 15.70
N ALA A 12 37.51 -8.55 15.32
CA ALA A 12 36.36 -8.40 16.22
C ALA A 12 35.66 -9.72 16.62
N GLN A 13 36.15 -10.87 16.18
CA GLN A 13 35.52 -12.19 16.45
C GLN A 13 35.80 -12.77 17.85
N ASN A 14 36.61 -12.14 18.69
CA ASN A 14 37.02 -12.71 20.00
C ASN A 14 36.52 -11.94 21.23
N GLU A 15 35.73 -10.89 21.09
CA GLU A 15 35.07 -10.29 22.25
C GLU A 15 33.78 -11.08 22.54
N LYS A 16 33.74 -11.65 23.77
CA LYS A 16 32.52 -12.26 24.32
C LYS A 16 31.40 -11.23 24.30
N VAL A 17 30.45 -11.42 23.41
CA VAL A 17 29.31 -10.49 23.23
C VAL A 17 28.18 -10.99 24.09
N ASP A 18 28.10 -10.48 25.31
CA ASP A 18 27.07 -10.83 26.30
C ASP A 18 26.64 -9.60 27.12
N PHE A 19 25.75 -9.81 28.08
CA PHE A 19 25.29 -8.75 28.97
C PHE A 19 26.28 -8.42 30.11
N SER A 20 27.50 -8.96 30.14
CA SER A 20 28.48 -8.73 31.21
C SER A 20 28.79 -7.25 31.42
N LYS A 21 28.82 -6.45 30.35
CA LYS A 21 29.05 -5.00 30.40
C LYS A 21 27.98 -4.24 31.19
N PHE A 22 26.80 -4.79 31.38
CA PHE A 22 25.73 -4.17 32.16
C PHE A 22 25.70 -4.68 33.61
N GLY A 23 26.51 -5.69 33.93
CA GLY A 23 26.62 -6.28 35.26
C GLY A 23 25.54 -7.29 35.60
N LYS A 24 25.75 -7.97 36.74
CA LYS A 24 24.91 -9.07 37.23
C LYS A 24 23.49 -8.59 37.56
N ASN A 25 23.38 -7.46 38.22
CA ASN A 25 22.08 -6.92 38.69
C ASN A 25 21.15 -6.59 37.48
N PHE A 26 21.71 -6.06 36.40
CA PHE A 26 20.94 -5.81 35.20
C PHE A 26 20.36 -7.10 34.62
N GLN A 27 21.16 -8.17 34.53
CA GLN A 27 20.72 -9.47 34.02
C GLN A 27 19.64 -10.11 34.91
N GLU A 28 19.77 -10.01 36.21
CA GLU A 28 18.73 -10.49 37.15
C GLU A 28 17.43 -9.68 36.98
N LYS A 29 17.50 -8.35 36.92
CA LYS A 29 16.32 -7.49 36.64
C LYS A 29 15.68 -7.83 35.31
N LEU A 30 16.47 -8.03 34.26
CA LEU A 30 15.98 -8.41 32.91
C LEU A 30 15.15 -9.71 32.97
N VAL A 31 15.70 -10.75 33.59
CA VAL A 31 15.01 -12.05 33.71
C VAL A 31 13.78 -11.96 34.60
N HIS A 32 13.83 -11.14 35.67
CA HIS A 32 12.68 -10.87 36.53
C HIS A 32 11.55 -10.18 35.72
N ILE A 33 11.85 -9.17 34.92
CA ILE A 33 10.87 -8.49 34.06
C ILE A 33 10.29 -9.48 33.02
N MET A 34 11.12 -10.30 32.39
CA MET A 34 10.64 -11.32 31.46
C MET A 34 9.67 -12.31 32.11
N PHE A 35 9.87 -12.61 33.39
CA PHE A 35 8.96 -13.47 34.16
C PHE A 35 7.63 -12.76 34.50
N ARG A 36 7.66 -11.47 34.82
CA ARG A 36 6.47 -10.69 35.24
C ARG A 36 5.68 -10.14 34.03
N ASP A 37 6.35 -9.76 32.97
CA ASP A 37 5.76 -9.15 31.79
C ASP A 37 5.76 -10.12 30.60
N ARG A 38 4.58 -10.70 30.36
CA ARG A 38 4.37 -11.66 29.27
C ARG A 38 4.74 -11.07 27.92
N LEU A 39 4.33 -9.84 27.65
CA LEU A 39 4.52 -9.19 26.35
C LEU A 39 6.00 -8.93 26.09
N PHE A 40 6.69 -8.43 27.09
CA PHE A 40 8.13 -8.23 27.01
C PHE A 40 8.89 -9.57 26.89
N CYS A 41 8.45 -10.62 27.57
CA CYS A 41 9.00 -11.97 27.44
C CYS A 41 8.87 -12.50 26.00
N ASP A 42 7.72 -12.25 25.34
CA ASP A 42 7.50 -12.66 23.95
C ASP A 42 8.42 -11.89 23.00
N GLN A 43 8.58 -10.59 23.20
CA GLN A 43 9.54 -9.77 22.42
C GLN A 43 11.00 -10.23 22.59
N MET A 44 11.39 -10.46 23.84
CA MET A 44 12.76 -10.91 24.12
C MET A 44 13.05 -12.28 23.52
N ARG A 45 12.06 -13.19 23.51
CA ARG A 45 12.21 -14.53 22.95
C ARG A 45 12.58 -14.52 21.45
N GLU A 46 12.10 -13.51 20.70
CA GLU A 46 12.43 -13.38 19.28
C GLU A 46 13.90 -12.96 19.03
N VAL A 47 14.50 -12.26 19.98
CA VAL A 47 15.78 -11.59 19.76
C VAL A 47 16.91 -12.07 20.66
N ILE A 48 16.59 -12.61 21.86
CA ILE A 48 17.61 -13.02 22.84
C ILE A 48 18.31 -14.32 22.43
N ASP A 49 19.63 -14.34 22.54
CA ASP A 49 20.40 -15.58 22.66
C ASP A 49 20.67 -15.83 24.16
N LEU A 50 20.33 -17.00 24.67
CA LEU A 50 20.53 -17.34 26.08
C LEU A 50 22.00 -17.26 26.48
N ASN A 51 22.93 -17.40 25.54
CA ASN A 51 24.36 -17.21 25.79
C ASN A 51 24.74 -15.76 26.13
N PHE A 52 23.86 -14.77 25.89
CA PHE A 52 24.06 -13.39 26.34
C PHE A 52 23.93 -13.25 27.86
N LEU A 53 23.24 -14.21 28.55
CA LEU A 53 23.18 -14.27 30.00
C LEU A 53 24.44 -14.94 30.54
N GLU A 54 25.19 -14.22 31.37
CA GLU A 54 26.45 -14.68 31.93
C GLU A 54 26.24 -15.78 32.98
N ASN A 55 25.22 -15.63 33.80
CA ASN A 55 24.96 -16.52 34.95
C ASN A 55 24.18 -17.76 34.52
N ALA A 56 24.71 -18.94 34.85
CA ALA A 56 24.06 -20.21 34.52
C ALA A 56 22.63 -20.31 35.06
N TYR A 57 22.38 -19.86 36.30
CA TYR A 57 21.06 -19.97 36.95
C TYR A 57 20.01 -19.07 36.25
N THR A 58 20.36 -17.88 35.73
CA THR A 58 19.42 -17.05 34.99
C THR A 58 19.15 -17.64 33.62
N ARG A 59 20.16 -18.24 32.99
CA ARG A 59 20.04 -18.93 31.70
C ARG A 59 19.08 -20.12 31.80
N VAL A 60 19.30 -21.00 32.78
CA VAL A 60 18.45 -22.18 33.02
C VAL A 60 17.01 -21.72 33.34
N PHE A 61 16.84 -20.68 34.15
CA PHE A 61 15.52 -20.15 34.45
C PHE A 61 14.74 -19.70 33.21
N VAL A 62 15.37 -18.92 32.32
CA VAL A 62 14.75 -18.46 31.07
C VAL A 62 14.50 -19.63 30.10
N GLU A 63 15.44 -20.57 30.00
CA GLU A 63 15.27 -21.79 29.19
C GLU A 63 14.02 -22.57 29.61
N LYS A 64 13.83 -22.84 30.89
CA LYS A 64 12.64 -23.53 31.40
C LYS A 64 11.34 -22.75 31.16
N MET A 65 11.38 -21.43 31.23
CA MET A 65 10.25 -20.59 30.86
C MET A 65 9.91 -20.69 29.36
N PHE A 66 10.91 -20.68 28.51
CA PHE A 66 10.71 -20.78 27.07
C PHE A 66 10.22 -22.17 26.66
N ASP A 67 10.78 -23.25 27.23
CA ASP A 67 10.32 -24.63 27.01
C ASP A 67 8.83 -24.78 27.34
N TYR A 68 8.40 -24.20 28.47
CA TYR A 68 6.99 -24.20 28.85
C TYR A 68 6.12 -23.43 27.83
N LYS A 69 6.56 -22.23 27.44
CA LYS A 69 5.84 -21.42 26.45
C LYS A 69 5.75 -22.13 25.10
N ASP A 70 6.80 -22.84 24.68
CA ASP A 70 6.82 -23.61 23.44
C ASP A 70 5.82 -24.75 23.45
N LYS A 71 5.74 -25.45 24.59
CA LYS A 71 4.86 -26.61 24.74
C LYS A 71 3.39 -26.23 24.93
N PHE A 72 3.10 -25.18 25.70
CA PHE A 72 1.74 -24.84 26.12
C PHE A 72 1.19 -23.53 25.54
N GLN A 73 1.99 -22.81 24.74
CA GLN A 73 1.64 -21.53 24.11
C GLN A 73 1.08 -20.47 25.10
N SER A 74 1.50 -20.58 26.37
CA SER A 74 1.08 -19.71 27.45
C SER A 74 2.25 -19.31 28.35
N HIS A 75 2.15 -18.16 29.01
CA HIS A 75 3.15 -17.72 29.97
C HIS A 75 2.98 -18.47 31.29
N PRO A 76 4.06 -19.05 31.88
CA PRO A 76 3.93 -19.84 33.11
C PRO A 76 3.57 -18.97 34.32
N SER A 77 2.64 -19.44 35.13
CA SER A 77 2.35 -18.83 36.42
C SER A 77 3.44 -19.12 37.48
N GLU A 78 3.44 -18.37 38.57
CA GLU A 78 4.37 -18.61 39.68
C GLU A 78 4.29 -20.06 40.18
N ALA A 79 3.08 -20.61 40.34
CA ALA A 79 2.87 -22.00 40.78
C ALA A 79 3.42 -23.00 39.75
N THR A 80 3.25 -22.72 38.48
CA THR A 80 3.77 -23.55 37.41
C THR A 80 5.30 -23.56 37.38
N VAL A 81 5.94 -22.40 37.51
CA VAL A 81 7.41 -22.30 37.57
C VAL A 81 7.93 -23.00 38.80
N ALA A 82 7.30 -22.84 39.96
CA ALA A 82 7.67 -23.57 41.18
C ALA A 82 7.64 -25.08 40.98
N THR A 83 6.65 -25.61 40.24
CA THR A 83 6.55 -27.03 39.92
C THR A 83 7.67 -27.46 38.98
N ILE A 84 7.90 -26.72 37.88
CA ILE A 84 8.98 -27.00 36.92
C ILE A 84 10.35 -27.04 37.62
N LEU A 85 10.64 -26.05 38.47
CA LEU A 85 11.91 -25.99 39.19
C LEU A 85 12.08 -27.08 40.28
N ARG A 86 11.01 -27.80 40.62
CA ARG A 86 11.09 -28.99 41.50
C ARG A 86 11.37 -30.26 40.70
N SER A 87 10.77 -30.42 39.52
CA SER A 87 10.78 -31.66 38.72
C SER A 87 11.84 -31.71 37.64
N ASP A 88 12.27 -30.59 37.09
CA ASP A 88 13.02 -30.56 35.81
C ASP A 88 14.43 -29.96 35.92
N LEU A 89 15.00 -29.90 37.11
CA LEU A 89 16.38 -29.45 37.32
C LEU A 89 17.41 -30.58 37.53
N ASP A 90 17.01 -31.85 37.40
CA ASP A 90 17.85 -32.99 37.69
C ASP A 90 19.11 -33.10 36.80
N ASN A 91 19.07 -32.49 35.64
CA ASN A 91 20.21 -32.44 34.69
C ASN A 91 21.23 -31.34 35.05
N GLU A 92 20.92 -30.46 35.99
CA GLU A 92 21.79 -29.38 36.43
C GLU A 92 22.61 -29.77 37.66
N ASN A 93 23.80 -29.17 37.81
CA ASN A 93 24.58 -29.38 39.03
C ASN A 93 23.90 -28.78 40.25
N GLU A 94 24.15 -29.35 41.43
CA GLU A 94 23.51 -28.97 42.70
C GLU A 94 23.64 -27.47 43.00
N ALA A 95 24.79 -26.84 42.66
CA ALA A 95 25.02 -25.42 42.89
C ALA A 95 24.08 -24.57 42.03
N THR A 96 23.91 -24.90 40.76
CA THR A 96 22.99 -24.21 39.84
C THR A 96 21.53 -24.42 40.25
N GLN A 97 21.14 -25.64 40.63
CA GLN A 97 19.80 -25.93 41.13
C GLN A 97 19.45 -25.04 42.35
N LYS A 98 20.37 -24.94 43.28
CA LYS A 98 20.19 -24.11 44.47
C LYS A 98 20.05 -22.63 44.10
N GLN A 99 20.94 -22.12 43.25
CA GLN A 99 20.91 -20.71 42.77
C GLN A 99 19.63 -20.36 42.03
N VAL A 100 19.13 -21.24 41.16
CA VAL A 100 17.86 -21.04 40.42
C VAL A 100 16.70 -20.93 41.42
N ARG A 101 16.63 -21.83 42.41
CA ARG A 101 15.55 -21.81 43.44
C ARG A 101 15.63 -20.57 44.29
N GLU A 102 16.81 -20.17 44.75
CA GLU A 102 17.03 -18.95 45.52
C GLU A 102 16.67 -17.70 44.74
N TYR A 103 17.05 -17.65 43.47
CA TYR A 103 16.68 -16.55 42.57
C TYR A 103 15.16 -16.47 42.38
N PHE A 104 14.50 -17.60 42.09
CA PHE A 104 13.04 -17.66 41.95
C PHE A 104 12.34 -17.19 43.26
N ALA A 105 12.78 -17.62 44.43
CA ALA A 105 12.21 -17.18 45.68
C ALA A 105 12.30 -15.64 45.86
N ARG A 106 13.43 -15.03 45.45
CA ARG A 106 13.62 -13.57 45.49
C ARG A 106 12.65 -12.84 44.55
N ILE A 107 12.52 -13.26 43.27
CA ILE A 107 11.67 -12.58 42.30
C ILE A 107 10.16 -12.79 42.58
N VAL A 108 9.79 -13.85 43.33
CA VAL A 108 8.39 -14.02 43.77
C VAL A 108 8.09 -13.09 44.93
N ALA A 109 9.05 -12.89 45.85
CA ALA A 109 8.89 -11.98 46.98
C ALA A 109 8.83 -10.50 46.55
N ASP A 110 9.57 -10.16 45.52
CA ASP A 110 9.65 -8.79 44.99
C ASP A 110 8.72 -8.65 43.76
N LYS A 111 7.65 -7.85 43.93
CA LYS A 111 6.63 -7.71 42.88
C LYS A 111 6.94 -6.62 41.85
N GLU A 112 7.75 -5.65 42.22
CA GLU A 112 8.10 -4.50 41.39
C GLU A 112 9.59 -4.53 41.02
N VAL A 113 9.89 -4.20 39.78
CA VAL A 113 11.28 -4.06 39.33
C VAL A 113 11.57 -2.60 39.10
N GLU A 114 12.47 -2.03 39.90
CA GLU A 114 12.95 -0.66 39.70
C GLU A 114 13.63 -0.52 38.33
N ASP A 115 13.43 0.62 37.67
CA ASP A 115 14.02 0.95 36.38
C ASP A 115 13.62 -0.02 35.24
N ALA A 116 12.44 -0.64 35.33
CA ALA A 116 11.99 -1.66 34.38
C ALA A 116 12.07 -1.18 32.91
N ASP A 117 11.65 0.05 32.62
CA ASP A 117 11.65 0.59 31.25
C ASP A 117 13.06 0.79 30.70
N PHE A 118 13.99 1.21 31.55
CA PHE A 118 15.41 1.31 31.16
C PHE A 118 15.97 -0.08 30.83
N VAL A 119 15.71 -1.08 31.67
CA VAL A 119 16.21 -2.45 31.44
C VAL A 119 15.60 -3.04 30.18
N LYS A 120 14.27 -2.89 29.96
CA LYS A 120 13.58 -3.34 28.75
C LYS A 120 14.18 -2.74 27.48
N THR A 121 14.29 -1.42 27.45
CA THR A 121 14.80 -0.67 26.28
C THR A 121 16.23 -1.05 25.98
N THR A 122 17.08 -1.08 27.01
CA THR A 122 18.51 -1.38 26.86
C THR A 122 18.76 -2.81 26.41
N ALA A 123 18.03 -3.78 26.96
CA ALA A 123 18.15 -5.19 26.58
C ALA A 123 17.69 -5.44 25.15
N LEU A 124 16.54 -4.89 24.74
CA LEU A 124 16.03 -5.00 23.37
C LEU A 124 16.99 -4.38 22.37
N ASP A 125 17.47 -3.17 22.63
CA ASP A 125 18.44 -2.48 21.74
C ASP A 125 19.73 -3.28 21.57
N PHE A 126 20.26 -3.84 22.69
CA PHE A 126 21.41 -4.72 22.62
C PHE A 126 21.16 -5.95 21.77
N CYS A 127 20.08 -6.70 22.00
CA CYS A 127 19.77 -7.92 21.27
C CYS A 127 19.52 -7.65 19.77
N LYS A 128 18.79 -6.58 19.44
CA LYS A 128 18.56 -6.14 18.06
C LYS A 128 19.87 -5.84 17.33
N LYS A 129 20.80 -5.11 18.00
CA LYS A 129 22.12 -4.82 17.44
C LYS A 129 22.92 -6.10 17.18
N GLN A 130 22.84 -7.09 18.06
CA GLN A 130 23.53 -8.36 17.85
C GLN A 130 22.91 -9.15 16.70
N LYS A 131 21.58 -9.24 16.61
CA LYS A 131 20.89 -9.90 15.49
C LYS A 131 21.20 -9.25 14.14
N LEU A 132 21.28 -7.91 14.11
CA LEU A 132 21.70 -7.19 12.91
C LEU A 132 23.16 -7.47 12.55
N LYS A 133 24.07 -7.54 13.53
CA LYS A 133 25.47 -7.89 13.32
C LYS A 133 25.60 -9.32 12.75
N GLU A 134 24.86 -10.29 13.30
CA GLU A 134 24.78 -11.66 12.79
C GLU A 134 24.30 -11.70 11.33
N ALA A 135 23.22 -10.94 11.02
CA ALA A 135 22.68 -10.83 9.68
C ALA A 135 23.67 -10.23 8.67
N ILE A 136 24.42 -9.21 9.07
CA ILE A 136 25.48 -8.61 8.23
C ILE A 136 26.60 -9.60 7.96
N ILE A 137 27.05 -10.34 8.98
CA ILE A 137 28.09 -11.39 8.82
C ILE A 137 27.58 -12.51 7.89
N LYS A 138 26.32 -12.94 8.08
CA LYS A 138 25.70 -13.94 7.21
C LYS A 138 25.59 -13.44 5.77
N SER A 139 25.19 -12.19 5.59
CA SER A 139 25.13 -11.54 4.28
C SER A 139 26.48 -11.46 3.57
N ALA A 140 27.54 -11.14 4.32
CA ALA A 140 28.90 -11.14 3.77
C ALA A 140 29.34 -12.55 3.29
N LYS A 141 29.00 -13.60 4.05
CA LYS A 141 29.25 -14.99 3.65
C LYS A 141 28.43 -15.41 2.40
N LEU A 142 27.19 -14.92 2.28
CA LEU A 142 26.35 -15.19 1.10
C LEU A 142 26.89 -14.48 -0.14
N LEU A 143 27.39 -13.25 0.00
CA LEU A 143 28.09 -12.50 -1.08
C LEU A 143 29.29 -13.30 -1.61
N GLN A 144 30.12 -13.89 -0.73
CA GLN A 144 31.26 -14.72 -1.13
C GLN A 144 30.85 -15.98 -1.89
N LYS A 145 29.63 -16.50 -1.62
CA LYS A 145 29.06 -17.70 -2.28
C LYS A 145 28.26 -17.36 -3.54
N SER A 146 28.32 -16.12 -4.03
CA SER A 146 27.54 -15.65 -5.20
C SER A 146 26.02 -15.86 -5.06
N ALA A 147 25.49 -15.80 -3.84
CA ALA A 147 24.05 -15.86 -3.60
C ALA A 147 23.32 -14.67 -4.21
N SER A 148 22.01 -14.80 -4.44
CA SER A 148 21.20 -13.74 -5.04
C SER A 148 21.09 -12.52 -4.13
N TYR A 149 21.00 -11.31 -4.73
CA TYR A 149 20.76 -10.08 -3.95
C TYR A 149 19.47 -10.13 -3.13
N ASP A 150 18.46 -10.83 -3.61
CA ASP A 150 17.18 -11.00 -2.88
C ASP A 150 17.35 -11.84 -1.61
N GLU A 151 18.18 -12.88 -1.64
CA GLU A 151 18.49 -13.71 -0.47
C GLU A 151 19.22 -12.89 0.61
N ILE A 152 20.20 -12.12 0.20
CA ILE A 152 20.96 -11.23 1.11
C ILE A 152 20.02 -10.17 1.71
N LYS A 153 19.18 -9.54 0.89
CA LYS A 153 18.20 -8.58 1.34
C LYS A 153 17.24 -9.17 2.37
N ASN A 154 16.72 -10.37 2.11
CA ASN A 154 15.78 -11.03 3.03
C ASN A 154 16.41 -11.31 4.40
N VAL A 155 17.70 -11.67 4.45
CA VAL A 155 18.43 -11.89 5.71
C VAL A 155 18.52 -10.59 6.53
N VAL A 156 18.85 -9.46 5.90
CA VAL A 156 18.95 -8.16 6.57
C VAL A 156 17.58 -7.65 6.98
N ASP A 157 16.61 -7.69 6.08
CA ASP A 157 15.23 -7.22 6.34
C ASP A 157 14.58 -8.01 7.48
N SER A 158 14.81 -9.34 7.55
CA SER A 158 14.34 -10.18 8.65
C SER A 158 14.93 -9.74 9.99
N ALA A 159 16.23 -9.46 10.04
CA ALA A 159 16.90 -9.02 11.27
C ALA A 159 16.42 -7.63 11.73
N LEU A 160 16.12 -6.72 10.80
CA LEU A 160 15.58 -5.40 11.10
C LEU A 160 14.14 -5.44 11.64
N ARG A 161 13.35 -6.46 11.25
CA ARG A 161 11.97 -6.63 11.73
C ARG A 161 11.88 -7.28 13.12
N LEU A 162 12.88 -8.05 13.53
CA LEU A 162 12.89 -8.73 14.83
C LEU A 162 12.76 -7.74 15.99
N GLY A 163 11.81 -8.00 16.88
CA GLY A 163 11.57 -7.19 18.08
C GLY A 163 11.10 -5.76 17.79
N SER A 164 10.70 -5.43 16.55
CA SER A 164 10.24 -4.08 16.19
C SER A 164 8.73 -3.88 16.33
N ASP A 165 7.94 -4.95 16.32
CA ASP A 165 6.49 -4.89 16.47
C ASP A 165 6.07 -4.81 17.95
N ASN A 166 6.05 -3.59 18.48
CA ASN A 166 5.33 -3.30 19.73
C ASN A 166 3.83 -3.11 19.49
N ASN A 167 3.36 -3.34 18.26
CA ASN A 167 1.96 -3.16 17.91
C ASN A 167 1.21 -4.48 18.09
N PHE A 168 0.74 -4.74 19.32
CA PHE A 168 -0.13 -5.88 19.62
C PHE A 168 -1.55 -5.74 19.07
N GLY A 169 -1.78 -4.75 18.22
CA GLY A 169 -3.10 -4.41 17.72
C GLY A 169 -3.78 -3.33 18.56
N TYR A 170 -5.02 -3.08 18.21
CA TYR A 170 -5.88 -2.09 18.85
C TYR A 170 -6.61 -2.75 20.03
N ASP A 171 -6.30 -2.30 21.26
CA ASP A 171 -7.00 -2.76 22.47
C ASP A 171 -8.32 -1.99 22.62
N TYR A 172 -9.44 -2.70 22.48
CA TYR A 172 -10.76 -2.09 22.42
C TYR A 172 -11.11 -1.27 23.68
N GLU A 173 -10.66 -1.68 24.85
CA GLU A 173 -10.90 -0.95 26.10
C GLU A 173 -9.88 0.16 26.34
N LYS A 174 -8.58 -0.14 26.21
CA LYS A 174 -7.51 0.81 26.53
C LYS A 174 -7.38 1.93 25.51
N ASP A 175 -7.66 1.63 24.24
CA ASP A 175 -7.57 2.61 23.15
C ASP A 175 -8.92 3.31 22.86
N PHE A 176 -9.82 3.37 23.89
CA PHE A 176 -11.14 3.97 23.77
C PHE A 176 -11.09 5.39 23.18
N ASP A 177 -10.25 6.25 23.73
CA ASP A 177 -10.14 7.66 23.31
C ASP A 177 -9.64 7.82 21.88
N LYS A 178 -8.77 6.91 21.40
CA LYS A 178 -8.26 6.92 20.02
C LYS A 178 -9.38 6.80 18.97
N ARG A 179 -10.54 6.22 19.32
CA ARG A 179 -11.71 6.13 18.40
C ARG A 179 -12.38 7.46 18.16
N PHE A 180 -12.29 8.35 19.17
CA PHE A 180 -12.93 9.67 19.15
C PHE A 180 -11.93 10.80 18.88
N GLU A 181 -10.63 10.50 18.94
CA GLU A 181 -9.66 11.37 18.33
C GLU A 181 -10.06 11.49 16.86
N HIS A 182 -10.30 12.72 16.39
CA HIS A 182 -10.48 13.00 14.98
C HIS A 182 -9.20 12.60 14.24
N HIS A 183 -9.03 11.35 13.97
CA HIS A 183 -8.17 10.87 12.90
C HIS A 183 -8.81 11.39 11.63
N SER A 184 -8.55 12.66 11.34
CA SER A 184 -8.96 13.23 10.07
C SER A 184 -8.41 12.27 9.04
N ARG A 185 -9.29 11.61 8.28
CA ARG A 185 -8.97 10.66 7.21
C ARG A 185 -7.95 11.26 6.26
N LYS A 186 -7.64 12.57 6.43
CA LYS A 186 -6.73 13.38 5.61
C LYS A 186 -6.96 13.10 4.13
N ALA A 187 -8.23 13.09 3.76
CA ALA A 187 -8.65 12.86 2.39
C ALA A 187 -8.03 13.91 1.46
N ILE A 188 -7.71 13.49 0.26
CA ILE A 188 -7.20 14.34 -0.80
C ILE A 188 -8.26 14.43 -1.88
N SER A 189 -8.70 15.65 -2.13
CA SER A 189 -9.74 15.99 -3.09
C SER A 189 -9.42 15.44 -4.48
N THR A 190 -10.45 14.94 -5.15
CA THR A 190 -10.37 14.50 -6.55
C THR A 190 -10.35 15.68 -7.51
N GLY A 191 -10.79 16.88 -7.07
CA GLY A 191 -11.06 18.04 -7.89
C GLY A 191 -12.45 18.06 -8.50
N TRP A 192 -13.29 17.08 -8.20
CA TRP A 192 -14.72 17.03 -8.55
C TRP A 192 -15.54 17.17 -7.27
N SER A 193 -16.19 18.31 -7.08
CA SER A 193 -16.96 18.65 -5.88
C SER A 193 -18.00 17.58 -5.51
N GLU A 194 -18.71 17.07 -6.52
CA GLU A 194 -19.75 16.08 -6.36
C GLU A 194 -19.20 14.73 -5.89
N ILE A 195 -18.00 14.37 -6.35
CA ILE A 195 -17.32 13.14 -5.93
C ILE A 195 -16.72 13.32 -4.54
N ASP A 196 -16.14 14.49 -4.28
CA ASP A 196 -15.57 14.81 -2.97
C ASP A 196 -16.66 14.84 -1.88
N GLU A 197 -17.87 15.30 -2.20
CA GLU A 197 -19.00 15.28 -1.28
C GLU A 197 -19.36 13.83 -0.87
N ILE A 198 -19.57 12.94 -1.83
CA ILE A 198 -19.96 11.53 -1.54
C ILE A 198 -18.81 10.68 -0.98
N THR A 199 -17.56 11.10 -1.15
CA THR A 199 -16.37 10.45 -0.61
C THR A 199 -15.83 11.13 0.65
N GLN A 200 -16.52 12.12 1.20
CA GLN A 200 -16.10 12.88 2.37
C GLN A 200 -14.72 13.54 2.19
N GLY A 201 -14.52 14.20 1.06
CA GLY A 201 -13.31 14.96 0.73
C GLY A 201 -12.31 14.26 -0.19
N GLY A 202 -12.69 13.17 -0.86
CA GLY A 202 -11.83 12.41 -1.77
C GLY A 202 -11.31 11.12 -1.16
N LEU A 203 -10.13 10.63 -1.55
CA LEU A 203 -9.52 9.44 -0.97
C LEU A 203 -8.60 9.78 0.21
N GLY A 204 -8.73 9.00 1.27
CA GLY A 204 -7.92 9.08 2.47
C GLY A 204 -6.63 8.25 2.40
N ARG A 205 -5.84 8.33 3.47
CA ARG A 205 -4.61 7.57 3.61
C ARG A 205 -4.87 6.07 3.59
N GLY A 206 -4.06 5.35 2.80
CA GLY A 206 -4.16 3.90 2.66
C GLY A 206 -5.35 3.43 1.84
N GLU A 207 -6.11 4.34 1.21
CA GLU A 207 -7.24 4.00 0.37
C GLU A 207 -6.83 3.91 -1.11
N MET A 208 -7.59 3.14 -1.88
CA MET A 208 -7.36 2.94 -3.30
C MET A 208 -8.62 3.25 -4.10
N GLY A 209 -8.46 4.08 -5.14
CA GLY A 209 -9.47 4.42 -6.11
C GLY A 209 -9.17 3.85 -7.49
N VAL A 210 -10.21 3.42 -8.20
CA VAL A 210 -10.10 2.88 -9.55
C VAL A 210 -11.08 3.58 -10.49
N VAL A 211 -10.55 4.12 -11.59
CA VAL A 211 -11.33 4.67 -12.69
C VAL A 211 -11.44 3.64 -13.80
N ILE A 212 -12.64 3.23 -14.15
CA ILE A 212 -12.91 2.22 -15.16
C ILE A 212 -13.53 2.86 -16.40
N ALA A 213 -12.94 2.64 -17.60
CA ALA A 213 -13.53 3.12 -18.84
C ALA A 213 -13.07 2.30 -20.05
N GLY A 214 -13.77 2.43 -21.16
CA GLY A 214 -13.36 1.88 -22.46
C GLY A 214 -12.12 2.58 -23.02
N THR A 215 -11.60 2.07 -24.12
CA THR A 215 -10.51 2.73 -24.88
C THR A 215 -10.96 4.11 -25.37
N GLY A 216 -10.16 5.14 -25.13
CA GLY A 216 -10.49 6.53 -25.44
C GLY A 216 -11.59 7.14 -24.55
N GLY A 217 -12.01 6.45 -23.48
CA GLY A 217 -13.03 6.90 -22.52
C GLY A 217 -12.54 7.95 -21.51
N GLY A 218 -11.27 8.33 -21.50
CA GLY A 218 -10.75 9.39 -20.63
C GLY A 218 -10.03 8.91 -19.36
N LYS A 219 -9.73 7.61 -19.19
CA LYS A 219 -9.05 7.05 -17.99
C LYS A 219 -7.81 7.84 -17.56
N SER A 220 -6.81 7.92 -18.45
CA SER A 220 -5.55 8.63 -18.16
C SER A 220 -5.76 10.11 -17.90
N PHE A 221 -6.75 10.73 -18.55
CA PHE A 221 -7.09 12.12 -18.32
C PHE A 221 -7.74 12.33 -16.94
N SER A 222 -8.54 11.37 -16.46
CA SER A 222 -9.08 11.41 -15.09
C SER A 222 -7.97 11.32 -14.04
N LEU A 223 -6.99 10.45 -14.27
CA LEU A 223 -5.82 10.34 -13.39
C LEU A 223 -4.98 11.62 -13.40
N VAL A 224 -4.79 12.23 -14.56
CA VAL A 224 -4.12 13.53 -14.69
C VAL A 224 -4.90 14.63 -13.98
N HIS A 225 -6.24 14.69 -14.12
CA HIS A 225 -7.09 15.67 -13.44
C HIS A 225 -6.95 15.58 -11.90
N ILE A 226 -7.03 14.37 -11.33
CA ILE A 226 -6.86 14.13 -9.89
C ILE A 226 -5.47 14.58 -9.44
N GLY A 227 -4.42 14.20 -10.18
CA GLY A 227 -3.05 14.61 -9.87
C GLY A 227 -2.83 16.11 -10.00
N ALA A 228 -3.42 16.76 -11.01
CA ALA A 228 -3.35 18.21 -11.20
C ALA A 228 -4.00 18.96 -10.03
N ASN A 229 -5.19 18.53 -9.60
CA ASN A 229 -5.84 19.10 -8.42
C ASN A 229 -4.99 18.94 -7.15
N ALA A 230 -4.37 17.79 -6.96
CA ALA A 230 -3.49 17.54 -5.82
C ALA A 230 -2.27 18.48 -5.80
N ILE A 231 -1.56 18.67 -6.93
CA ILE A 231 -0.40 19.59 -6.97
C ILE A 231 -0.79 21.06 -6.85
N LEU A 232 -1.95 21.47 -7.37
CA LEU A 232 -2.49 22.80 -7.16
C LEU A 232 -2.79 23.06 -5.67
N SER A 233 -3.18 22.01 -4.94
CA SER A 233 -3.42 22.04 -3.48
C SER A 233 -2.14 21.89 -2.63
N GLY A 234 -0.96 21.94 -3.24
CA GLY A 234 0.33 21.86 -2.54
C GLY A 234 0.80 20.45 -2.18
N LYS A 235 0.23 19.40 -2.79
CA LYS A 235 0.56 18.00 -2.53
C LYS A 235 1.69 17.48 -3.42
N THR A 236 2.43 16.49 -2.93
CA THR A 236 3.42 15.76 -3.72
C THR A 236 2.76 14.58 -4.40
N VAL A 237 2.75 14.58 -5.72
CA VAL A 237 2.18 13.51 -6.56
C VAL A 237 3.29 12.72 -7.23
N VAL A 238 3.23 11.39 -7.14
CA VAL A 238 4.07 10.48 -7.92
C VAL A 238 3.18 9.76 -8.93
N HIS A 239 3.39 10.05 -10.21
CA HIS A 239 2.62 9.48 -11.32
C HIS A 239 3.47 8.48 -12.10
N TYR A 240 3.13 7.21 -12.00
CA TYR A 240 3.70 6.14 -12.79
C TYR A 240 2.93 5.97 -14.08
N THR A 241 3.60 6.08 -15.22
CA THR A 241 3.03 5.80 -16.53
C THR A 241 3.62 4.52 -17.12
N LEU A 242 2.75 3.64 -17.62
CA LEU A 242 3.09 2.32 -18.17
C LEU A 242 2.69 2.20 -19.63
N GLU A 243 2.03 3.21 -20.19
CA GLU A 243 1.53 3.24 -21.56
C GLU A 243 2.10 4.44 -22.34
N LEU A 244 2.19 5.60 -21.71
CA LEU A 244 2.63 6.84 -22.34
C LEU A 244 4.01 7.27 -21.85
N SER A 245 4.72 8.07 -22.67
CA SER A 245 5.96 8.69 -22.19
C SER A 245 5.68 9.72 -21.10
N ASP A 246 6.66 9.90 -20.22
CA ASP A 246 6.64 10.90 -19.14
C ASP A 246 6.38 12.32 -19.69
N VAL A 247 7.01 12.70 -20.81
CA VAL A 247 6.78 13.97 -21.52
C VAL A 247 5.32 14.11 -21.98
N SER A 248 4.70 13.02 -22.49
CA SER A 248 3.31 13.05 -22.95
C SER A 248 2.36 13.24 -21.76
N VAL A 249 2.62 12.59 -20.64
CA VAL A 249 1.85 12.79 -19.40
C VAL A 249 2.06 14.21 -18.88
N GLY A 250 3.30 14.72 -18.86
CA GLY A 250 3.60 16.11 -18.48
C GLY A 250 2.79 17.14 -19.27
N LYS A 251 2.74 17.00 -20.62
CA LYS A 251 1.91 17.86 -21.47
C LYS A 251 0.41 17.82 -21.12
N ARG A 252 -0.11 16.67 -20.71
CA ARG A 252 -1.50 16.57 -20.26
C ARG A 252 -1.74 17.33 -18.95
N TYR A 253 -0.77 17.30 -18.01
CA TYR A 253 -0.81 18.15 -16.81
C TYR A 253 -0.77 19.63 -17.18
N ASP A 254 0.12 20.04 -18.09
CA ASP A 254 0.22 21.41 -18.55
C ASP A 254 -1.11 21.89 -19.14
N SER A 255 -1.70 21.08 -20.02
CA SER A 255 -2.99 21.40 -20.66
C SER A 255 -4.13 21.45 -19.65
N CYS A 256 -4.19 20.50 -18.72
CA CYS A 256 -5.20 20.42 -17.66
C CYS A 256 -5.17 21.67 -16.76
N ILE A 257 -3.97 22.11 -16.37
CA ILE A 257 -3.80 23.23 -15.43
C ILE A 257 -3.98 24.57 -16.13
N THR A 258 -3.46 24.72 -17.35
CA THR A 258 -3.48 26.01 -18.07
C THR A 258 -4.72 26.21 -18.94
N GLY A 259 -5.48 25.14 -19.25
CA GLY A 259 -6.61 25.18 -20.18
C GLY A 259 -6.20 25.36 -21.63
N ILE A 260 -4.90 25.38 -21.96
CA ILE A 260 -4.37 25.48 -23.32
C ILE A 260 -4.46 24.11 -24.01
N GLU A 261 -4.88 24.07 -25.26
CA GLU A 261 -4.99 22.83 -26.02
C GLU A 261 -3.63 22.13 -26.17
N LEU A 262 -3.63 20.79 -26.10
CA LEU A 262 -2.41 19.95 -26.19
C LEU A 262 -1.56 20.25 -27.43
N ASN A 263 -2.19 20.52 -28.58
CA ASN A 263 -1.53 20.87 -29.83
C ASN A 263 -0.96 22.30 -29.86
N GLU A 264 -1.46 23.19 -29.00
CA GLU A 264 -1.04 24.58 -28.92
C GLU A 264 -0.02 24.85 -27.80
N LEU A 265 0.28 23.89 -26.91
CA LEU A 265 1.21 24.04 -25.80
C LEU A 265 2.60 24.54 -26.25
N THR A 266 3.11 23.96 -27.35
CA THR A 266 4.44 24.31 -27.86
C THR A 266 4.53 25.77 -28.29
N LYS A 267 3.47 26.28 -28.92
CA LYS A 267 3.40 27.70 -29.36
C LYS A 267 3.25 28.64 -28.16
N ASN A 268 2.64 28.18 -27.10
CA ASN A 268 2.35 28.96 -25.90
C ASN A 268 3.32 28.67 -24.75
N LYS A 269 4.52 28.15 -25.02
CA LYS A 269 5.47 27.65 -24.00
C LYS A 269 5.73 28.65 -22.86
N LEU A 270 5.94 29.92 -23.16
CA LEU A 270 6.19 30.94 -22.11
C LEU A 270 4.98 31.14 -21.22
N LYS A 271 3.78 31.28 -21.84
CA LYS A 271 2.53 31.42 -21.08
C LYS A 271 2.27 30.21 -20.19
N VAL A 272 2.50 29.00 -20.71
CA VAL A 272 2.40 27.76 -19.91
C VAL A 272 3.35 27.82 -18.73
N PHE A 273 4.62 28.15 -18.94
CA PHE A 273 5.61 28.23 -17.87
C PHE A 273 5.24 29.26 -16.78
N ASP A 274 4.84 30.46 -17.19
CA ASP A 274 4.47 31.53 -16.25
C ASP A 274 3.23 31.12 -15.43
N THR A 275 2.20 30.56 -16.08
CA THR A 275 1.00 30.07 -15.37
C THR A 275 1.35 28.97 -14.39
N LEU A 276 2.12 27.95 -14.80
CA LEU A 276 2.49 26.84 -13.91
C LEU A 276 3.28 27.34 -12.70
N LYS A 277 4.22 28.27 -12.90
CA LYS A 277 4.99 28.88 -11.82
C LYS A 277 4.15 29.62 -10.78
N GLU A 278 3.05 30.24 -11.23
CA GLU A 278 2.12 30.98 -10.39
C GLU A 278 1.19 30.08 -9.59
N VAL A 279 0.61 29.04 -10.25
CA VAL A 279 -0.49 28.29 -9.64
C VAL A 279 -0.08 26.97 -9.00
N VAL A 280 1.03 26.32 -9.44
CA VAL A 280 1.46 25.05 -8.89
C VAL A 280 2.19 25.24 -7.57
N LYS A 281 1.62 24.73 -6.49
CA LYS A 281 2.15 24.84 -5.13
C LYS A 281 2.83 23.55 -4.65
N GLY A 282 2.46 22.42 -5.23
CA GLY A 282 2.94 21.08 -4.89
C GLY A 282 4.05 20.61 -5.82
N LYS A 283 4.32 19.31 -5.78
CA LYS A 283 5.36 18.66 -6.56
C LYS A 283 4.78 17.52 -7.39
N LEU A 284 5.17 17.43 -8.65
CA LEU A 284 4.85 16.32 -9.55
C LEU A 284 6.11 15.58 -9.93
N ILE A 285 6.13 14.27 -9.74
CA ILE A 285 7.18 13.36 -10.18
C ILE A 285 6.53 12.35 -11.12
N ILE A 286 6.87 12.40 -12.41
CA ILE A 286 6.40 11.44 -13.41
C ILE A 286 7.52 10.43 -13.64
N LYS A 287 7.17 9.15 -13.55
CA LYS A 287 8.12 8.06 -13.81
C LYS A 287 7.54 7.10 -14.84
N GLU A 288 8.19 7.04 -15.99
CA GLU A 288 7.87 6.08 -17.04
C GLU A 288 8.52 4.72 -16.75
N TYR A 289 7.75 3.66 -16.99
CA TYR A 289 8.25 2.29 -17.12
C TYR A 289 7.71 1.69 -18.41
N PRO A 290 8.53 0.96 -19.18
CA PRO A 290 8.04 0.24 -20.34
C PRO A 290 6.92 -0.72 -19.96
N THR A 291 5.97 -0.89 -20.86
CA THR A 291 4.80 -1.76 -20.64
C THR A 291 5.24 -3.17 -20.24
N ARG A 292 4.64 -3.72 -19.15
CA ARG A 292 4.92 -5.06 -18.61
C ARG A 292 6.38 -5.30 -18.16
N THR A 293 7.08 -4.26 -17.74
CA THR A 293 8.43 -4.40 -17.13
C THR A 293 8.45 -4.11 -15.64
N ALA A 294 7.46 -3.39 -15.13
CA ALA A 294 7.37 -3.01 -13.74
C ALA A 294 6.38 -3.88 -12.96
N SER A 295 6.74 -4.26 -11.75
CA SER A 295 5.87 -4.85 -10.74
C SER A 295 5.56 -3.85 -9.64
N VAL A 296 4.59 -4.16 -8.76
CA VAL A 296 4.31 -3.33 -7.57
C VAL A 296 5.55 -3.20 -6.69
N LEU A 297 6.37 -4.24 -6.60
CA LEU A 297 7.67 -4.18 -5.90
C LEU A 297 8.62 -3.16 -6.55
N THR A 298 8.61 -3.03 -7.88
CA THR A 298 9.40 -2.01 -8.60
C THR A 298 8.97 -0.60 -8.19
N LEU A 299 7.65 -0.35 -8.12
CA LEU A 299 7.08 0.92 -7.68
C LEU A 299 7.45 1.20 -6.22
N ARG A 300 7.30 0.19 -5.34
CA ARG A 300 7.67 0.27 -3.92
C ARG A 300 9.13 0.70 -3.73
N ASN A 301 10.07 0.06 -4.46
CA ASN A 301 11.48 0.38 -4.38
C ASN A 301 11.79 1.81 -4.85
N HIS A 302 11.08 2.31 -5.85
CA HIS A 302 11.22 3.71 -6.29
C HIS A 302 10.67 4.68 -5.24
N LEU A 303 9.49 4.40 -4.69
CA LEU A 303 8.88 5.20 -3.62
C LEU A 303 9.76 5.28 -2.38
N MET A 304 10.40 4.17 -1.97
CA MET A 304 11.37 4.17 -0.87
C MET A 304 12.57 5.05 -1.15
N LYS A 305 13.08 5.08 -2.40
CA LYS A 305 14.16 5.99 -2.79
C LYS A 305 13.72 7.46 -2.72
N LEU A 306 12.50 7.77 -3.16
CA LEU A 306 11.93 9.11 -3.06
C LEU A 306 11.78 9.55 -1.61
N LYS A 307 11.25 8.68 -0.76
CA LYS A 307 11.11 8.92 0.68
C LYS A 307 12.47 9.22 1.33
N ASN A 308 13.47 8.41 1.05
CA ASN A 308 14.84 8.60 1.59
C ASN A 308 15.49 9.90 1.09
N SER A 309 15.02 10.47 -0.03
CA SER A 309 15.48 11.77 -0.54
C SER A 309 14.59 12.96 -0.14
N GLY A 310 13.67 12.76 0.82
CA GLY A 310 12.78 13.82 1.32
C GLY A 310 11.61 14.15 0.38
N ASN A 311 11.25 13.23 -0.52
CA ASN A 311 10.12 13.39 -1.43
C ASN A 311 9.01 12.38 -1.11
N ASP A 312 8.44 12.47 0.10
CA ASP A 312 7.31 11.62 0.49
C ASP A 312 6.09 11.92 -0.38
N PRO A 313 5.45 10.91 -0.99
CA PRO A 313 4.24 11.13 -1.77
C PRO A 313 3.03 11.39 -0.87
N ASP A 314 2.19 12.37 -1.25
CA ASP A 314 0.83 12.51 -0.73
C ASP A 314 -0.18 11.72 -1.56
N VAL A 315 0.06 11.56 -2.86
CA VAL A 315 -0.78 10.79 -3.79
C VAL A 315 0.10 9.98 -4.73
N ILE A 316 -0.26 8.74 -4.95
CA ILE A 316 0.36 7.86 -5.94
C ILE A 316 -0.66 7.61 -7.06
N ILE A 317 -0.23 7.76 -8.31
CA ILE A 317 -1.02 7.47 -9.49
C ILE A 317 -0.31 6.38 -10.30
N VAL A 318 -1.07 5.38 -10.75
CA VAL A 318 -0.56 4.29 -11.60
C VAL A 318 -1.42 4.20 -12.86
N ASP A 319 -0.90 4.64 -13.98
CA ASP A 319 -1.60 4.65 -15.28
C ASP A 319 -1.03 3.57 -16.22
N TYR A 320 -1.61 2.38 -16.25
CA TYR A 320 -2.68 1.83 -15.40
C TYR A 320 -2.31 0.44 -14.88
N GLY A 321 -2.97 0.01 -13.81
CA GLY A 321 -2.61 -1.19 -13.05
C GLY A 321 -2.57 -2.49 -13.87
N ASP A 322 -3.42 -2.63 -14.92
CA ASP A 322 -3.46 -3.84 -15.77
C ASP A 322 -2.18 -4.07 -16.61
N LEU A 323 -1.26 -3.11 -16.64
CA LEU A 323 0.03 -3.20 -17.35
C LEU A 323 1.20 -3.60 -16.44
N LEU A 324 0.97 -3.66 -15.14
CA LEU A 324 1.94 -4.21 -14.19
C LEU A 324 2.08 -5.73 -14.35
N VAL A 325 3.17 -6.26 -13.84
CA VAL A 325 3.44 -7.71 -13.83
C VAL A 325 3.61 -8.22 -12.40
N THR A 326 3.21 -9.45 -12.15
CA THR A 326 3.55 -10.17 -10.92
C THR A 326 4.93 -10.78 -11.01
N LYS A 327 5.68 -10.80 -9.93
CA LYS A 327 7.04 -11.39 -9.89
C LYS A 327 6.99 -12.90 -10.07
N ASN A 328 5.97 -13.56 -9.53
CA ASN A 328 5.73 -15.00 -9.62
C ASN A 328 4.33 -15.21 -10.21
N GLY A 329 4.21 -15.09 -11.54
CA GLY A 329 2.92 -15.26 -12.21
C GLY A 329 2.34 -16.65 -11.97
N SER A 330 1.04 -16.72 -11.69
CA SER A 330 0.30 -17.98 -11.50
C SER A 330 0.09 -18.75 -12.82
N GLY A 331 0.39 -18.12 -13.95
CA GLY A 331 0.03 -18.59 -15.28
C GLY A 331 -1.44 -18.32 -15.64
N GLN A 332 -2.24 -17.83 -14.70
CA GLN A 332 -3.65 -17.45 -14.91
C GLN A 332 -3.79 -15.93 -14.81
N LYS A 333 -3.99 -15.28 -15.93
CA LYS A 333 -4.00 -13.81 -16.03
C LYS A 333 -4.96 -13.11 -15.05
N TRP A 334 -6.10 -13.71 -14.73
CA TRP A 334 -7.07 -13.10 -13.83
C TRP A 334 -6.59 -13.13 -12.37
N ILE A 335 -5.93 -14.21 -11.91
CA ILE A 335 -5.31 -14.30 -10.57
C ILE A 335 -4.18 -13.29 -10.45
N ASP A 336 -3.33 -13.21 -11.48
CA ASP A 336 -2.21 -12.26 -11.49
C ASP A 336 -2.71 -10.80 -11.41
N MET A 337 -3.82 -10.49 -12.08
CA MET A 337 -4.43 -9.16 -11.99
C MET A 337 -4.99 -8.87 -10.59
N GLU A 338 -5.68 -9.81 -9.98
CA GLU A 338 -6.21 -9.68 -8.62
C GLU A 338 -5.07 -9.40 -7.64
N THR A 339 -4.01 -10.21 -7.68
CA THR A 339 -2.79 -10.02 -6.88
C THR A 339 -2.18 -8.63 -7.04
N ILE A 340 -2.09 -8.09 -8.27
CA ILE A 340 -1.56 -6.76 -8.53
C ILE A 340 -2.38 -5.67 -7.80
N TYR A 341 -3.72 -5.77 -7.85
CA TYR A 341 -4.58 -4.78 -7.19
C TYR A 341 -4.54 -4.91 -5.66
N GLU A 342 -4.40 -6.13 -5.12
CA GLU A 342 -4.16 -6.36 -3.69
C GLU A 342 -2.82 -5.76 -3.25
N GLU A 343 -1.76 -6.00 -4.02
CA GLU A 343 -0.44 -5.42 -3.76
C GLU A 343 -0.45 -3.89 -3.85
N LEU A 344 -1.17 -3.27 -4.82
CA LEU A 344 -1.33 -1.82 -4.92
C LEU A 344 -2.05 -1.26 -3.69
N ARG A 345 -3.09 -1.92 -3.21
CA ARG A 345 -3.76 -1.51 -1.98
C ARG A 345 -2.86 -1.66 -0.76
N GLY A 346 -2.10 -2.74 -0.67
CA GLY A 346 -1.06 -2.92 0.36
C GLY A 346 -0.02 -1.80 0.32
N LEU A 347 0.37 -1.35 -0.88
CA LEU A 347 1.28 -0.24 -1.09
C LEU A 347 0.70 1.09 -0.57
N ALA A 348 -0.61 1.36 -0.81
CA ALA A 348 -1.30 2.52 -0.26
C ALA A 348 -1.23 2.54 1.28
N GLN A 349 -1.48 1.39 1.90
CA GLN A 349 -1.42 1.24 3.36
C GLN A 349 0.01 1.40 3.90
N GLU A 350 1.03 0.85 3.22
CA GLU A 350 2.43 0.97 3.63
C GLU A 350 2.91 2.43 3.60
N PHE A 351 2.59 3.16 2.52
CA PHE A 351 3.01 4.55 2.37
C PHE A 351 2.04 5.55 3.02
N GLN A 352 0.92 5.09 3.56
CA GLN A 352 -0.08 5.92 4.20
C GLN A 352 -0.54 7.08 3.31
N CYS A 353 -0.75 6.82 2.03
CA CYS A 353 -1.26 7.77 1.04
C CYS A 353 -2.25 7.09 0.08
N PRO A 354 -3.20 7.84 -0.52
CA PRO A 354 -4.11 7.28 -1.50
C PRO A 354 -3.39 6.86 -2.78
N ILE A 355 -3.86 5.75 -3.36
CA ILE A 355 -3.46 5.29 -4.70
C ILE A 355 -4.64 5.40 -5.65
N TRP A 356 -4.44 6.06 -6.79
CA TRP A 356 -5.36 6.05 -7.91
C TRP A 356 -4.80 5.23 -9.06
N THR A 357 -5.64 4.38 -9.63
CA THR A 357 -5.31 3.64 -10.84
C THR A 357 -6.50 3.55 -11.78
N ALA A 358 -6.30 3.00 -12.95
CA ALA A 358 -7.36 2.77 -13.91
C ALA A 358 -7.44 1.30 -14.32
N SER A 359 -8.60 0.92 -14.87
CA SER A 359 -8.82 -0.38 -15.47
C SER A 359 -9.66 -0.26 -16.73
N GLN A 360 -9.50 -1.21 -17.64
CA GLN A 360 -10.21 -1.20 -18.90
C GLN A 360 -11.40 -2.16 -18.88
N VAL A 361 -12.56 -1.72 -19.39
CA VAL A 361 -13.73 -2.59 -19.62
C VAL A 361 -13.59 -3.39 -20.91
N ASN A 362 -14.38 -4.45 -21.02
CA ASN A 362 -14.53 -5.21 -22.26
C ASN A 362 -15.20 -4.36 -23.37
N ARG A 363 -14.95 -4.72 -24.63
CA ARG A 363 -15.47 -3.99 -25.80
C ARG A 363 -16.99 -3.87 -25.78
N SER A 364 -17.72 -4.91 -25.37
CA SER A 364 -19.17 -4.91 -25.28
C SER A 364 -19.74 -3.85 -24.34
N ALA A 365 -19.06 -3.57 -23.22
CA ALA A 365 -19.47 -2.56 -22.26
C ALA A 365 -19.03 -1.13 -22.64
N SER A 366 -18.06 -0.99 -23.54
CA SER A 366 -17.49 0.32 -23.90
C SER A 366 -18.45 1.24 -24.66
N GLU A 367 -19.46 0.71 -25.30
CA GLU A 367 -20.50 1.46 -26.06
C GLU A 367 -21.78 1.70 -25.25
N SER A 368 -21.83 1.22 -23.99
CA SER A 368 -22.96 1.45 -23.09
C SER A 368 -23.02 2.93 -22.68
N GLU A 369 -24.22 3.46 -22.49
CA GLU A 369 -24.41 4.83 -21.97
C GLU A 369 -24.07 4.96 -20.49
N VAL A 370 -24.17 3.85 -19.72
CA VAL A 370 -23.72 3.70 -18.35
C VAL A 370 -23.06 2.34 -18.21
N ILE A 371 -21.85 2.31 -17.67
CA ILE A 371 -21.10 1.07 -17.41
C ILE A 371 -21.35 0.69 -15.96
N THR A 372 -22.32 -0.18 -15.71
CA THR A 372 -22.67 -0.68 -14.38
C THR A 372 -21.78 -1.84 -13.95
N MET A 373 -21.97 -2.34 -12.73
CA MET A 373 -21.24 -3.48 -12.16
C MET A 373 -21.18 -4.69 -13.09
N ASP A 374 -22.29 -5.01 -13.76
CA ASP A 374 -22.37 -6.14 -14.70
C ASP A 374 -21.44 -5.92 -15.92
N GLY A 375 -21.37 -4.67 -16.42
CA GLY A 375 -20.51 -4.31 -17.53
C GLY A 375 -19.02 -4.33 -17.19
N ILE A 376 -18.65 -4.26 -15.92
CA ILE A 376 -17.30 -4.34 -15.42
C ILE A 376 -16.95 -5.70 -14.78
N ALA A 377 -17.81 -6.72 -14.93
CA ALA A 377 -17.68 -7.99 -14.22
C ALA A 377 -16.27 -8.63 -14.34
N SER A 378 -15.64 -8.60 -15.52
CA SER A 378 -14.27 -9.08 -15.69
C SER A 378 -13.19 -8.15 -15.09
N ALA A 379 -13.51 -6.88 -14.84
CA ALA A 379 -12.63 -5.93 -14.16
C ALA A 379 -12.95 -5.82 -12.67
N PHE A 380 -14.16 -6.21 -12.26
CA PHE A 380 -14.66 -6.01 -10.92
C PHE A 380 -13.95 -6.89 -9.89
N SER A 381 -13.73 -8.18 -10.19
CA SER A 381 -13.04 -9.10 -9.27
C SER A 381 -11.67 -8.54 -8.85
N LYS A 382 -10.87 -8.08 -9.81
CA LYS A 382 -9.57 -7.49 -9.54
C LYS A 382 -9.64 -6.15 -8.80
N CYS A 383 -10.71 -5.35 -9.04
CA CYS A 383 -10.89 -4.06 -8.39
C CYS A 383 -11.61 -4.16 -7.03
N PHE A 384 -12.07 -5.36 -6.63
CA PHE A 384 -12.88 -5.56 -5.42
C PHE A 384 -12.22 -5.04 -4.15
N VAL A 385 -10.89 -5.08 -4.07
CA VAL A 385 -10.12 -4.57 -2.94
C VAL A 385 -10.13 -3.05 -2.83
N ALA A 386 -10.47 -2.32 -3.90
CA ALA A 386 -10.52 -0.85 -3.90
C ALA A 386 -11.60 -0.31 -2.95
N ASP A 387 -11.36 0.89 -2.42
CA ASP A 387 -12.28 1.60 -1.54
C ASP A 387 -13.29 2.43 -2.32
N PHE A 388 -12.88 2.91 -3.50
CA PHE A 388 -13.73 3.67 -4.41
C PHE A 388 -13.55 3.16 -5.85
N ILE A 389 -14.65 2.95 -6.56
CA ILE A 389 -14.65 2.55 -7.97
C ILE A 389 -15.67 3.40 -8.71
N CYS A 390 -15.22 4.12 -9.72
CA CYS A 390 -16.11 4.78 -10.67
C CYS A 390 -15.88 4.27 -12.09
N SER A 391 -16.94 4.22 -12.87
CA SER A 391 -16.86 3.92 -14.30
C SER A 391 -17.25 5.13 -15.12
N MET A 392 -16.62 5.30 -16.30
CA MET A 392 -16.94 6.38 -17.23
C MET A 392 -17.40 5.80 -18.56
N ALA A 393 -18.61 6.16 -18.96
CA ALA A 393 -19.20 5.80 -20.24
C ALA A 393 -19.13 6.99 -21.20
N ARG A 394 -18.56 6.75 -22.36
CA ARG A 394 -18.45 7.72 -23.46
C ARG A 394 -18.67 6.99 -24.78
N ASN A 395 -19.92 6.81 -25.16
CA ASN A 395 -20.28 6.18 -26.43
C ASN A 395 -19.97 7.05 -27.64
N SER A 396 -20.14 6.52 -28.84
CA SER A 396 -19.83 7.22 -30.10
C SER A 396 -20.58 8.55 -30.26
N SER A 397 -21.83 8.63 -29.82
CA SER A 397 -22.66 9.84 -29.86
C SER A 397 -22.15 10.89 -28.84
N ALA A 398 -21.81 10.48 -27.64
CA ALA A 398 -21.28 11.33 -26.60
C ALA A 398 -19.89 11.92 -26.92
N ARG A 399 -19.08 11.21 -27.73
CA ARG A 399 -17.76 11.70 -28.18
C ARG A 399 -17.86 12.98 -28.98
N ASN A 400 -18.88 13.11 -29.82
CA ASN A 400 -19.09 14.30 -30.64
C ASN A 400 -19.62 15.51 -29.83
N GLY A 401 -20.26 15.25 -28.68
CA GLY A 401 -20.86 16.28 -27.82
C GLY A 401 -20.05 16.63 -26.58
N ASN A 402 -18.81 16.20 -26.44
CA ASN A 402 -17.99 16.41 -25.23
C ASN A 402 -18.67 15.96 -23.93
N SER A 403 -19.57 14.99 -24.01
CA SER A 403 -20.33 14.48 -22.89
C SER A 403 -19.90 13.06 -22.49
N ALA A 404 -20.13 12.70 -21.24
CA ALA A 404 -19.96 11.35 -20.71
C ALA A 404 -20.87 11.18 -19.47
N ARG A 405 -20.92 9.97 -18.95
CA ARG A 405 -21.56 9.66 -17.66
C ARG A 405 -20.58 8.93 -16.77
N MET A 406 -20.49 9.37 -15.53
CA MET A 406 -19.78 8.66 -14.46
C MET A 406 -20.82 7.91 -13.62
N TYR A 407 -20.54 6.64 -13.35
CA TYR A 407 -21.33 5.82 -12.44
C TYR A 407 -20.44 5.38 -11.27
N ILE A 408 -20.97 5.52 -10.05
CA ILE A 408 -20.26 5.10 -8.83
C ILE A 408 -20.56 3.64 -8.56
N ALA A 409 -19.63 2.78 -8.90
CA ALA A 409 -19.80 1.33 -8.76
C ALA A 409 -19.53 0.84 -7.33
N LYS A 410 -18.69 1.56 -6.56
CA LYS A 410 -18.37 1.26 -5.17
C LYS A 410 -17.89 2.50 -4.44
N ASN A 411 -18.39 2.69 -3.23
CA ASN A 411 -17.92 3.73 -2.32
C ASN A 411 -17.99 3.23 -0.87
N ARG A 412 -16.85 2.91 -0.26
CA ARG A 412 -16.82 2.44 1.15
C ARG A 412 -17.16 3.54 2.16
N ASN A 413 -17.00 4.79 1.77
CA ASN A 413 -17.13 5.94 2.67
C ASN A 413 -18.44 6.73 2.46
N GLY A 414 -19.32 6.25 1.61
CA GLY A 414 -20.57 6.93 1.31
C GLY A 414 -21.47 6.15 0.34
N PRO A 415 -22.46 6.83 -0.26
CA PRO A 415 -23.38 6.19 -1.18
C PRO A 415 -22.71 5.78 -2.50
N ASP A 416 -23.17 4.68 -3.09
CA ASP A 416 -22.83 4.20 -4.41
C ASP A 416 -24.07 4.18 -5.34
N GLY A 417 -23.94 3.63 -6.57
CA GLY A 417 -25.04 3.52 -7.53
C GLY A 417 -25.47 4.83 -8.19
N GLY A 418 -24.82 5.96 -7.86
CA GLY A 418 -25.15 7.27 -8.43
C GLY A 418 -24.64 7.45 -9.86
N ILE A 419 -25.40 8.16 -10.70
CA ILE A 419 -25.00 8.58 -12.04
C ILE A 419 -24.75 10.08 -12.03
N PHE A 420 -23.61 10.50 -12.56
CA PHE A 420 -23.20 11.89 -12.68
C PHE A 420 -22.92 12.20 -14.16
N PRO A 421 -23.61 13.17 -14.76
CA PRO A 421 -23.25 13.68 -16.07
C PRO A 421 -21.85 14.29 -16.01
N MET A 422 -21.11 14.19 -17.13
CA MET A 422 -19.77 14.76 -17.24
C MET A 422 -19.62 15.57 -18.52
N TYR A 423 -18.85 16.65 -18.41
CA TYR A 423 -18.25 17.32 -19.57
C TYR A 423 -16.80 16.84 -19.72
N ILE A 424 -16.42 16.43 -20.93
CA ILE A 424 -15.07 15.94 -21.24
C ILE A 424 -14.54 16.61 -22.51
N ASP A 425 -13.51 17.43 -22.35
CA ASP A 425 -12.71 17.97 -23.45
C ASP A 425 -11.29 17.45 -23.39
N LEU A 426 -11.01 16.42 -24.16
CA LEU A 426 -9.68 15.76 -24.19
C LEU A 426 -8.63 16.66 -24.88
N SER A 427 -9.00 17.63 -25.69
CA SER A 427 -8.05 18.56 -26.32
C SER A 427 -7.38 19.47 -25.29
N ARG A 428 -8.10 19.78 -24.20
CA ARG A 428 -7.64 20.59 -23.06
C ARG A 428 -7.43 19.80 -21.79
N ALA A 429 -7.48 18.48 -21.86
CA ALA A 429 -7.43 17.59 -20.71
C ALA A 429 -8.42 18.00 -19.58
N LYS A 430 -9.58 18.55 -19.96
CA LYS A 430 -10.58 19.09 -19.05
C LYS A 430 -11.68 18.05 -18.80
N LEU A 431 -11.94 17.74 -17.53
CA LEU A 431 -13.01 16.85 -17.10
C LEU A 431 -13.76 17.51 -15.94
N GLU A 432 -15.07 17.66 -16.12
CA GLU A 432 -15.96 18.21 -15.10
C GLU A 432 -17.06 17.18 -14.80
N VAL A 433 -17.30 16.92 -13.54
CA VAL A 433 -18.44 16.14 -13.06
C VAL A 433 -19.52 17.13 -12.69
N LEU A 434 -20.72 16.91 -13.22
CA LEU A 434 -21.87 17.77 -12.99
C LEU A 434 -22.74 17.17 -11.87
N PRO A 435 -23.65 17.97 -11.26
CA PRO A 435 -24.52 17.48 -10.21
C PRO A 435 -25.22 16.17 -10.56
N LYS A 436 -25.43 15.33 -9.54
CA LYS A 436 -26.04 14.01 -9.68
C LYS A 436 -27.32 14.08 -10.48
N ALA A 437 -27.43 13.22 -11.50
CA ALA A 437 -28.66 13.11 -12.27
C ALA A 437 -29.78 12.43 -11.43
N THR A 438 -31.00 12.83 -11.69
CA THR A 438 -32.21 12.14 -11.16
C THR A 438 -32.49 10.83 -11.91
N GLU A 439 -31.76 10.60 -13.00
CA GLU A 439 -31.84 9.39 -13.83
C GLU A 439 -31.40 8.16 -13.03
N THR A 440 -32.14 7.06 -13.22
CA THR A 440 -31.74 5.73 -12.73
C THR A 440 -31.08 4.95 -13.85
N VAL A 441 -30.33 3.89 -13.49
CA VAL A 441 -29.70 2.99 -14.48
C VAL A 441 -30.73 2.43 -15.44
N ASP A 442 -31.91 2.07 -14.93
CA ASP A 442 -32.99 1.47 -15.74
C ASP A 442 -33.60 2.49 -16.70
N SER A 443 -33.84 3.74 -16.23
CA SER A 443 -34.35 4.82 -17.12
C SER A 443 -33.38 5.14 -18.26
N VAL A 444 -32.08 5.19 -17.99
CA VAL A 444 -31.05 5.40 -19.04
C VAL A 444 -31.00 4.23 -20.03
N ARG A 445 -31.11 3.00 -19.54
CA ARG A 445 -31.15 1.80 -20.40
C ARG A 445 -32.38 1.78 -21.30
N GLU A 446 -33.57 2.10 -20.77
CA GLU A 446 -34.82 2.18 -21.53
C GLU A 446 -34.76 3.26 -22.60
N GLU A 447 -34.23 4.45 -22.25
CA GLU A 447 -34.09 5.54 -23.21
C GLU A 447 -33.10 5.20 -24.34
N SER A 448 -31.96 4.54 -23.99
CA SER A 448 -30.99 4.04 -24.94
C SER A 448 -31.61 3.01 -25.89
N ALA A 449 -32.38 2.06 -25.38
CA ALA A 449 -33.07 1.05 -26.17
C ALA A 449 -34.09 1.69 -27.14
N LYS A 450 -34.84 2.69 -26.69
CA LYS A 450 -35.77 3.46 -27.54
C LYS A 450 -35.04 4.17 -28.67
N ARG A 451 -33.97 4.90 -28.36
CA ARG A 451 -33.14 5.60 -29.37
C ARG A 451 -32.56 4.63 -30.42
N GLN A 452 -32.08 3.46 -29.97
CA GLN A 452 -31.58 2.43 -30.90
C GLN A 452 -32.69 1.89 -31.78
N ALA A 453 -33.85 1.61 -31.24
CA ALA A 453 -35.02 1.12 -32.01
C ALA A 453 -35.48 2.17 -33.05
N ASP A 454 -35.52 3.45 -32.69
CA ASP A 454 -35.90 4.51 -33.60
C ASP A 454 -34.85 4.75 -34.72
N SER A 455 -33.57 4.67 -34.38
CA SER A 455 -32.47 4.71 -35.36
C SER A 455 -32.54 3.54 -36.34
N LEU A 456 -32.85 2.35 -35.87
CA LEU A 456 -33.06 1.17 -36.74
C LEU A 456 -34.27 1.34 -37.65
N LYS A 457 -35.38 1.88 -37.14
CA LYS A 457 -36.59 2.18 -37.95
C LYS A 457 -36.29 3.22 -39.05
N GLU A 458 -35.50 4.27 -38.70
CA GLU A 458 -35.11 5.26 -39.71
C GLU A 458 -34.16 4.68 -40.77
N LYS A 459 -33.19 3.87 -40.37
CA LYS A 459 -32.30 3.18 -41.35
C LYS A 459 -33.08 2.25 -42.25
N TYR A 460 -34.04 1.50 -41.68
CA TYR A 460 -34.89 0.63 -42.46
C TYR A 460 -35.80 1.41 -43.45
N LYS A 461 -36.35 2.56 -43.04
CA LYS A 461 -37.12 3.45 -43.91
C LYS A 461 -36.25 4.01 -45.06
N LYS A 462 -35.01 4.41 -44.78
CA LYS A 462 -34.06 4.90 -45.78
C LYS A 462 -33.68 3.79 -46.73
N PHE A 463 -33.43 2.59 -46.23
CA PHE A 463 -33.09 1.43 -47.07
C PHE A 463 -34.24 1.04 -47.98
N LYS A 464 -35.47 1.00 -47.45
CA LYS A 464 -36.67 0.70 -48.23
C LYS A 464 -36.88 1.74 -49.35
N LYS A 465 -36.67 3.04 -49.00
CA LYS A 465 -36.81 4.12 -50.00
C LYS A 465 -35.74 4.08 -51.12
N SER A 466 -34.53 3.55 -50.83
CA SER A 466 -33.49 3.34 -51.84
C SER A 466 -33.84 2.15 -52.75
N MET A 467 -34.43 1.09 -52.21
CA MET A 467 -34.91 -0.04 -53.05
C MET A 467 -36.07 0.34 -53.94
N ASP A 468 -37.03 1.13 -53.43
CA ASP A 468 -38.19 1.60 -54.22
C ASP A 468 -37.77 2.62 -55.31
N MET A 469 -36.57 3.22 -55.28
CA MET A 469 -36.06 4.11 -56.32
C MET A 469 -35.27 3.39 -57.40
N ASP A 470 -34.70 2.21 -57.13
CA ASP A 470 -33.97 1.40 -58.09
C ASP A 470 -34.95 0.60 -59.03
N ASP A 471 -36.22 0.38 -58.57
CA ASP A 471 -37.26 -0.31 -59.39
C ASP A 471 -37.96 0.64 -60.39
N ASP A 472 -37.86 1.98 -60.23
CA ASP A 472 -38.47 2.95 -61.16
C ASP A 472 -37.54 3.36 -62.33
N ASP A 473 -36.26 2.94 -62.35
CA ASP A 473 -35.29 3.25 -63.43
C ASP A 473 -35.14 2.09 -64.47
N GLU A 474 -35.92 0.99 -64.38
CA GLU A 474 -35.93 -0.15 -65.32
C GLU A 474 -37.19 -0.23 -66.21
N GLU A 475 -37.97 0.84 -66.38
CA GLU A 475 -39.03 0.89 -67.43
C GLU A 475 -38.65 1.79 -68.64
#